data_a61fd99d75e5bece501ee38e0ab091a2
#
_entry.id   a61fd99d75e5bece501ee38e0ab091a2
#
_cell.length_a   1.000
_cell.length_b   1.000
_cell.length_c   1.000
_cell.angle_alpha   90.00
_cell.angle_beta   90.00
_cell.angle_gamma   90.00
#
_symmetry.space_group_name_H-M   'P 1'
#
loop_
_entity.id
_entity.type
_entity.pdbx_description
1 polymer ?
#
loop_
_entity_poly.entity_id
_entity_poly.type
_entity_poly.pdbx_seq_one_letter_code
_entity_poly.pdbx_strand_id
1 'polypeptide(L)'
;RADYLGGMDDRSLLLEAFRAGIAGVEPEMATTRAARALDFHHAHRVFAISVGKAAVPMARGLAAVVNIADGVVVAPDHGETPLPLIVGGHPVPTEGSAAGALRALGLAAAAGPDDVVVCLISGGASAMLAAPARGLRLEDLIETNHALLECGADITEANTVRKHLSAIKGGWLGAVAGSARLVTLVLSDGVGDPLDVIASGPTVPDPTTFGDALGVVERHGIFDRLSARVLGHLQRGRRGLIDETPKQPHVRHEVVVIGSGAVAAEAAAGYLHSQQVPARIVSTRHTGEAREAAAAALSIEPNGDEVLVFAGETTVTVRGSGRGGRNQEAAVAAALEIDGQAVTFLA
;
A
#
# COMPACT_ATOMS: atom_id res chain seq x y z
N ARG A 1 -25.74 18.52 26.58
CA ARG A 1 -25.16 17.94 25.34
C ARG A 1 -26.20 17.62 24.25
N ALA A 2 -27.43 17.26 24.59
CA ALA A 2 -28.46 16.86 23.59
C ALA A 2 -28.97 18.00 22.68
N ASP A 3 -28.74 19.26 22.99
CA ASP A 3 -29.33 20.38 22.27
C ASP A 3 -28.51 20.94 21.11
N TYR A 4 -27.23 20.55 20.98
CA TYR A 4 -26.34 21.06 19.91
C TYR A 4 -26.33 20.24 18.62
N LEU A 5 -26.71 18.94 18.65
CA LEU A 5 -26.49 18.00 17.56
C LEU A 5 -27.76 17.62 16.80
N GLY A 6 -28.84 18.42 16.83
CA GLY A 6 -30.05 18.13 16.02
C GLY A 6 -30.67 16.76 16.26
N GLY A 7 -30.44 16.14 17.44
CA GLY A 7 -31.01 14.85 17.85
C GLY A 7 -30.14 13.62 17.56
N MET A 8 -28.92 13.78 17.04
CA MET A 8 -27.97 12.65 16.85
C MET A 8 -27.19 12.40 18.16
N ASP A 9 -27.14 11.13 18.60
CA ASP A 9 -26.31 10.75 19.74
C ASP A 9 -24.82 10.62 19.36
N ASP A 10 -23.92 10.68 20.36
CA ASP A 10 -22.47 10.60 20.16
C ASP A 10 -22.05 9.35 19.37
N ARG A 11 -22.68 8.20 19.63
CA ARG A 11 -22.41 6.94 18.94
C ARG A 11 -22.73 7.05 17.44
N SER A 12 -23.89 7.57 17.11
CA SER A 12 -24.31 7.77 15.73
C SER A 12 -23.42 8.76 15.00
N LEU A 13 -23.02 9.84 15.65
CA LEU A 13 -22.10 10.84 15.12
C LEU A 13 -20.74 10.22 14.78
N LEU A 14 -20.13 9.49 15.71
CA LEU A 14 -18.84 8.85 15.47
C LEU A 14 -18.92 7.78 14.37
N LEU A 15 -20.03 7.03 14.30
CA LEU A 15 -20.23 6.04 13.25
C LEU A 15 -20.34 6.67 11.86
N GLU A 16 -21.05 7.78 11.73
CA GLU A 16 -21.14 8.52 10.46
C GLU A 16 -19.81 9.17 10.08
N ALA A 17 -19.07 9.73 11.04
CA ALA A 17 -17.70 10.21 10.80
C ALA A 17 -16.76 9.11 10.32
N PHE A 18 -16.82 7.92 10.92
CA PHE A 18 -16.06 6.75 10.48
C PHE A 18 -16.46 6.32 9.05
N ARG A 19 -17.76 6.29 8.74
CA ARG A 19 -18.24 5.99 7.38
C ARG A 19 -17.77 7.01 6.36
N ALA A 20 -17.76 8.30 6.72
CA ALA A 20 -17.22 9.36 5.88
C ALA A 20 -15.70 9.16 5.62
N GLY A 21 -14.95 8.75 6.64
CA GLY A 21 -13.54 8.38 6.50
C GLY A 21 -13.35 7.25 5.49
N ILE A 22 -14.11 6.16 5.60
CA ILE A 22 -14.06 5.03 4.64
C ILE A 22 -14.45 5.50 3.23
N ALA A 23 -15.52 6.27 3.08
CA ALA A 23 -15.97 6.80 1.79
C ALA A 23 -14.92 7.72 1.15
N GLY A 24 -14.16 8.46 1.94
CA GLY A 24 -13.07 9.33 1.48
C GLY A 24 -11.95 8.59 0.76
N VAL A 25 -11.75 7.31 1.09
CA VAL A 25 -10.72 6.43 0.51
C VAL A 25 -11.29 5.27 -0.30
N GLU A 26 -12.59 5.31 -0.63
CA GLU A 26 -13.20 4.28 -1.47
C GLU A 26 -12.44 4.20 -2.82
N PRO A 27 -11.91 3.02 -3.22
CA PRO A 27 -10.92 2.91 -4.27
C PRO A 27 -11.37 3.42 -5.64
N GLU A 28 -12.60 3.13 -6.06
CA GLU A 28 -13.12 3.53 -7.36
C GLU A 28 -13.31 5.05 -7.43
N MET A 29 -13.93 5.63 -6.42
CA MET A 29 -14.19 7.07 -6.34
C MET A 29 -12.89 7.87 -6.15
N ALA A 30 -11.98 7.40 -5.31
CA ALA A 30 -10.69 8.03 -5.10
C ALA A 30 -9.86 8.04 -6.39
N THR A 31 -9.84 6.93 -7.13
CA THR A 31 -9.16 6.86 -8.44
C THR A 31 -9.82 7.76 -9.47
N THR A 32 -11.16 7.76 -9.56
CA THR A 32 -11.91 8.64 -10.47
C THR A 32 -11.61 10.12 -10.20
N ARG A 33 -11.61 10.52 -8.93
CA ARG A 33 -11.31 11.90 -8.51
C ARG A 33 -9.88 12.30 -8.90
N ALA A 34 -8.90 11.46 -8.61
CA ALA A 34 -7.50 11.70 -8.95
C ALA A 34 -7.29 11.75 -10.47
N ALA A 35 -7.87 10.81 -11.22
CA ALA A 35 -7.74 10.77 -12.66
C ALA A 35 -8.36 11.99 -13.36
N ARG A 36 -9.45 12.55 -12.82
CA ARG A 36 -10.04 13.81 -13.32
C ARG A 36 -9.16 15.04 -13.10
N ALA A 37 -8.32 15.02 -12.07
CA ALA A 37 -7.38 16.11 -11.79
C ALA A 37 -6.11 16.05 -12.64
N LEU A 38 -5.87 14.92 -13.30
CA LEU A 38 -4.71 14.71 -14.17
C LEU A 38 -5.05 14.99 -15.63
N ASP A 39 -4.08 15.53 -16.38
CA ASP A 39 -4.23 15.80 -17.80
C ASP A 39 -3.83 14.59 -18.65
N PHE A 40 -4.79 14.01 -19.37
CA PHE A 40 -4.59 12.93 -20.34
C PHE A 40 -4.89 13.36 -21.79
N HIS A 41 -5.27 14.64 -22.02
CA HIS A 41 -5.72 15.11 -23.33
C HIS A 41 -4.68 15.01 -24.44
N HIS A 42 -3.40 15.07 -24.09
CA HIS A 42 -2.30 15.00 -25.04
C HIS A 42 -1.68 13.59 -25.14
N ALA A 43 -2.22 12.61 -24.44
CA ALA A 43 -1.74 11.23 -24.52
C ALA A 43 -2.20 10.58 -25.85
N HIS A 44 -1.24 10.03 -26.62
CA HIS A 44 -1.57 9.24 -27.80
C HIS A 44 -2.25 7.94 -27.41
N ARG A 45 -1.71 7.24 -26.42
CA ARG A 45 -2.30 6.04 -25.80
C ARG A 45 -2.13 6.09 -24.28
N VAL A 46 -3.08 5.54 -23.57
CA VAL A 46 -2.96 5.31 -22.13
C VAL A 46 -2.93 3.81 -21.88
N PHE A 47 -1.89 3.35 -21.20
CA PHE A 47 -1.75 1.98 -20.69
C PHE A 47 -2.02 1.95 -19.21
N ALA A 48 -2.81 0.99 -18.74
CA ALA A 48 -3.15 0.86 -17.33
C ALA A 48 -2.61 -0.45 -16.73
N ILE A 49 -1.93 -0.34 -15.60
CA ILE A 49 -1.43 -1.45 -14.80
C ILE A 49 -2.03 -1.31 -13.41
N SER A 50 -3.05 -2.11 -13.08
CA SER A 50 -3.72 -2.07 -11.78
C SER A 50 -3.37 -3.31 -10.97
N VAL A 51 -2.86 -3.12 -9.73
CA VAL A 51 -2.38 -4.25 -8.92
C VAL A 51 -2.68 -4.09 -7.43
N GLY A 52 -3.06 -5.20 -6.81
CA GLY A 52 -3.32 -5.29 -5.37
C GLY A 52 -4.77 -5.65 -5.05
N LYS A 53 -5.10 -5.59 -3.75
CA LYS A 53 -6.42 -5.97 -3.24
C LYS A 53 -7.55 -5.08 -3.77
N ALA A 54 -7.25 -3.81 -4.07
CA ALA A 54 -8.20 -2.85 -4.64
C ALA A 54 -8.03 -2.64 -6.15
N ALA A 55 -7.29 -3.51 -6.85
CA ALA A 55 -6.96 -3.33 -8.25
C ALA A 55 -8.20 -3.24 -9.16
N VAL A 56 -9.23 -4.04 -8.90
CA VAL A 56 -10.48 -4.04 -9.69
C VAL A 56 -11.23 -2.71 -9.60
N PRO A 57 -11.61 -2.21 -8.41
CA PRO A 57 -12.29 -0.93 -8.31
C PRO A 57 -11.43 0.25 -8.77
N MET A 58 -10.11 0.22 -8.54
CA MET A 58 -9.21 1.27 -9.07
C MET A 58 -9.21 1.29 -10.60
N ALA A 59 -9.17 0.13 -11.27
CA ALA A 59 -9.24 0.03 -12.73
C ALA A 59 -10.57 0.56 -13.27
N ARG A 60 -11.71 0.27 -12.60
CA ARG A 60 -13.00 0.84 -12.95
C ARG A 60 -13.03 2.36 -12.82
N GLY A 61 -12.49 2.87 -11.71
CA GLY A 61 -12.40 4.31 -11.47
C GLY A 61 -11.59 5.05 -12.52
N LEU A 62 -10.47 4.49 -12.99
CA LEU A 62 -9.70 5.05 -14.10
C LEU A 62 -10.47 4.98 -15.42
N ALA A 63 -11.03 3.85 -15.76
CA ALA A 63 -11.76 3.64 -17.02
C ALA A 63 -13.03 4.49 -17.13
N ALA A 64 -13.60 4.94 -16.00
CA ALA A 64 -14.75 5.85 -15.99
C ALA A 64 -14.44 7.25 -16.56
N VAL A 65 -13.15 7.65 -16.65
CA VAL A 65 -12.73 9.00 -17.06
C VAL A 65 -11.62 9.01 -18.10
N VAL A 66 -10.94 7.90 -18.33
CA VAL A 66 -9.80 7.78 -19.25
C VAL A 66 -10.07 6.66 -20.26
N ASN A 67 -9.87 6.96 -21.56
CA ASN A 67 -9.88 5.94 -22.59
C ASN A 67 -8.57 5.14 -22.55
N ILE A 68 -8.64 3.90 -22.08
CA ILE A 68 -7.47 3.03 -21.90
C ILE A 68 -7.27 2.21 -23.17
N ALA A 69 -6.11 2.34 -23.80
CA ALA A 69 -5.79 1.61 -25.03
C ALA A 69 -5.50 0.12 -24.78
N ASP A 70 -4.82 -0.19 -23.68
CA ASP A 70 -4.53 -1.56 -23.25
C ASP A 70 -4.17 -1.56 -21.76
N GLY A 71 -4.26 -2.70 -21.09
CA GLY A 71 -3.94 -2.78 -19.67
C GLY A 71 -3.98 -4.18 -19.08
N VAL A 72 -3.76 -4.23 -17.78
CA VAL A 72 -3.88 -5.44 -16.96
C VAL A 72 -4.33 -5.10 -15.55
N VAL A 73 -5.20 -5.94 -15.01
CA VAL A 73 -5.54 -5.97 -13.58
C VAL A 73 -4.95 -7.23 -12.97
N VAL A 74 -4.20 -7.08 -11.88
CA VAL A 74 -3.67 -8.21 -11.11
C VAL A 74 -4.26 -8.12 -9.69
N ALA A 75 -5.18 -9.00 -9.38
CA ALA A 75 -5.96 -8.99 -8.15
C ALA A 75 -5.94 -10.37 -7.47
N PRO A 76 -6.26 -10.49 -6.16
CA PRO A 76 -6.27 -11.78 -5.48
C PRO A 76 -7.44 -12.65 -5.90
N ASP A 77 -8.54 -12.05 -6.38
CA ASP A 77 -9.77 -12.71 -6.73
C ASP A 77 -10.30 -12.23 -8.09
N HIS A 78 -11.22 -13.00 -8.66
CA HIS A 78 -11.95 -12.60 -9.86
C HIS A 78 -12.91 -11.44 -9.56
N GLY A 79 -13.14 -10.60 -10.57
CA GLY A 79 -14.07 -9.48 -10.48
C GLY A 79 -14.37 -8.90 -11.85
N GLU A 80 -15.48 -8.17 -11.98
CA GLU A 80 -15.79 -7.44 -13.20
C GLU A 80 -14.88 -6.22 -13.35
N THR A 81 -14.14 -6.18 -14.44
CA THR A 81 -13.18 -5.12 -14.74
C THR A 81 -13.17 -4.83 -16.26
N PRO A 82 -12.94 -3.57 -16.65
CA PRO A 82 -12.84 -3.18 -18.06
C PRO A 82 -11.57 -3.69 -18.75
N LEU A 83 -10.61 -4.25 -18.01
CA LEU A 83 -9.31 -4.70 -18.49
C LEU A 83 -9.11 -6.20 -18.25
N PRO A 84 -8.23 -6.88 -19.00
CA PRO A 84 -7.85 -8.26 -18.71
C PRO A 84 -7.40 -8.45 -17.27
N LEU A 85 -7.98 -9.43 -16.57
CA LEU A 85 -7.70 -9.75 -15.19
C LEU A 85 -6.89 -11.04 -15.08
N ILE A 86 -5.84 -10.98 -14.28
CA ILE A 86 -5.01 -12.12 -13.89
C ILE A 86 -5.10 -12.25 -12.36
N VAL A 87 -5.42 -13.46 -11.89
CA VAL A 87 -5.46 -13.74 -10.45
C VAL A 87 -4.03 -13.97 -9.95
N GLY A 88 -3.55 -13.08 -9.10
CA GLY A 88 -2.25 -13.16 -8.44
C GLY A 88 -2.38 -13.65 -7.01
N GLY A 89 -1.32 -14.30 -6.48
CA GLY A 89 -1.31 -14.80 -5.11
C GLY A 89 -1.02 -13.72 -4.07
N HIS A 90 -1.65 -13.85 -2.90
CA HIS A 90 -1.36 -13.05 -1.72
C HIS A 90 -1.70 -13.85 -0.45
N PRO A 91 -0.82 -13.90 0.56
CA PRO A 91 0.47 -13.23 0.70
C PRO A 91 1.63 -13.89 -0.07
N VAL A 92 1.45 -15.09 -0.59
CA VAL A 92 2.47 -15.85 -1.34
C VAL A 92 2.25 -15.65 -2.84
N PRO A 93 3.29 -15.27 -3.62
CA PRO A 93 3.19 -15.17 -5.07
C PRO A 93 2.83 -16.50 -5.73
N THR A 94 2.12 -16.44 -6.86
CA THR A 94 1.76 -17.58 -7.69
C THR A 94 2.24 -17.38 -9.14
N GLU A 95 2.05 -18.38 -9.99
CA GLU A 95 2.27 -18.26 -11.43
C GLU A 95 1.48 -17.10 -12.05
N GLY A 96 0.26 -16.85 -11.54
CA GLY A 96 -0.53 -15.67 -11.92
C GLY A 96 0.15 -14.35 -11.56
N SER A 97 0.85 -14.30 -10.41
CA SER A 97 1.65 -13.13 -10.04
C SER A 97 2.81 -12.89 -11.00
N ALA A 98 3.45 -13.96 -11.46
CA ALA A 98 4.53 -13.87 -12.45
C ALA A 98 4.00 -13.45 -13.83
N ALA A 99 2.90 -14.07 -14.28
CA ALA A 99 2.25 -13.70 -15.54
C ALA A 99 1.77 -12.25 -15.55
N GLY A 100 1.15 -11.79 -14.46
CA GLY A 100 0.73 -10.40 -14.28
C GLY A 100 1.89 -9.43 -14.34
N ALA A 101 3.00 -9.74 -13.68
CA ALA A 101 4.22 -8.92 -13.70
C ALA A 101 4.85 -8.84 -15.09
N LEU A 102 4.91 -9.96 -15.83
CA LEU A 102 5.41 -9.98 -17.23
C LEU A 102 4.51 -9.16 -18.15
N ARG A 103 3.18 -9.24 -17.99
CA ARG A 103 2.24 -8.43 -18.76
C ARG A 103 2.42 -6.93 -18.45
N ALA A 104 2.57 -6.57 -17.17
CA ALA A 104 2.82 -5.20 -16.74
C ALA A 104 4.12 -4.64 -17.37
N LEU A 105 5.22 -5.39 -17.32
CA LEU A 105 6.49 -5.02 -17.98
C LEU A 105 6.32 -4.87 -19.50
N GLY A 106 5.57 -5.78 -20.14
CA GLY A 106 5.29 -5.70 -21.58
C GLY A 106 4.52 -4.43 -21.97
N LEU A 107 3.52 -4.03 -21.16
CA LEU A 107 2.76 -2.79 -21.36
C LEU A 107 3.65 -1.55 -21.21
N ALA A 108 4.46 -1.52 -20.15
CA ALA A 108 5.39 -0.42 -19.91
C ALA A 108 6.44 -0.29 -21.03
N ALA A 109 6.99 -1.42 -21.50
CA ALA A 109 7.97 -1.44 -22.60
C ALA A 109 7.38 -1.03 -23.97
N ALA A 110 6.07 -1.22 -24.17
CA ALA A 110 5.39 -0.86 -25.42
C ALA A 110 5.02 0.65 -25.51
N ALA A 111 5.15 1.38 -24.39
CA ALA A 111 4.83 2.79 -24.33
C ALA A 111 5.94 3.66 -24.93
N GLY A 112 5.55 4.61 -25.77
CA GLY A 112 6.44 5.60 -26.38
C GLY A 112 6.37 6.96 -25.67
N PRO A 113 7.12 7.96 -26.18
CA PRO A 113 7.24 9.29 -25.55
C PRO A 113 5.93 10.07 -25.45
N ASP A 114 4.97 9.80 -26.33
CA ASP A 114 3.66 10.44 -26.37
C ASP A 114 2.58 9.65 -25.65
N ASP A 115 2.94 8.49 -25.07
CA ASP A 115 2.05 7.63 -24.33
C ASP A 115 2.13 7.91 -22.82
N VAL A 116 1.10 7.47 -22.09
CA VAL A 116 1.05 7.51 -20.63
C VAL A 116 0.90 6.09 -20.08
N VAL A 117 1.73 5.73 -19.12
CA VAL A 117 1.58 4.51 -18.34
C VAL A 117 1.01 4.90 -16.98
N VAL A 118 -0.18 4.40 -16.64
CA VAL A 118 -0.83 4.61 -15.34
C VAL A 118 -0.69 3.35 -14.51
N CYS A 119 0.01 3.46 -13.40
CA CYS A 119 0.14 2.40 -12.40
C CYS A 119 -0.81 2.67 -11.23
N LEU A 120 -1.76 1.79 -11.01
CA LEU A 120 -2.70 1.80 -9.89
C LEU A 120 -2.25 0.76 -8.87
N ILE A 121 -1.77 1.22 -7.72
CA ILE A 121 -1.12 0.35 -6.72
C ILE A 121 -1.89 0.38 -5.41
N SER A 122 -2.21 -0.80 -4.89
CA SER A 122 -2.84 -0.95 -3.58
C SER A 122 -2.18 -2.06 -2.74
N GLY A 123 -2.61 -2.23 -1.50
CA GLY A 123 -2.10 -3.25 -0.58
C GLY A 123 -2.05 -4.65 -1.20
N GLY A 124 -1.01 -5.42 -0.87
CA GLY A 124 -0.78 -6.75 -1.41
C GLY A 124 -0.07 -6.82 -2.77
N ALA A 125 0.11 -5.70 -3.46
CA ALA A 125 0.74 -5.65 -4.79
C ALA A 125 2.15 -6.25 -4.83
N SER A 126 2.90 -6.21 -3.73
CA SER A 126 4.25 -6.80 -3.67
C SER A 126 4.27 -8.31 -3.94
N ALA A 127 3.25 -9.05 -3.51
CA ALA A 127 3.12 -10.48 -3.80
C ALA A 127 2.50 -10.73 -5.18
N MET A 128 1.60 -9.86 -5.63
CA MET A 128 0.88 -10.00 -6.90
C MET A 128 1.70 -9.55 -8.12
N LEU A 129 2.80 -8.79 -7.94
CA LEU A 129 3.78 -8.47 -8.98
C LEU A 129 5.12 -9.15 -8.65
N ALA A 130 5.28 -10.38 -9.10
CA ALA A 130 6.44 -11.22 -8.81
C ALA A 130 7.18 -11.61 -10.10
N ALA A 131 8.00 -10.71 -10.63
CA ALA A 131 8.93 -11.00 -11.71
C ALA A 131 10.32 -11.30 -11.14
N PRO A 132 10.80 -12.55 -11.18
CA PRO A 132 12.18 -12.86 -10.77
C PRO A 132 13.21 -12.15 -11.65
N ALA A 133 14.31 -11.71 -11.07
CA ALA A 133 15.44 -11.21 -11.83
C ALA A 133 16.03 -12.31 -12.72
N ARG A 134 16.74 -11.92 -13.79
CA ARG A 134 17.29 -12.86 -14.78
C ARG A 134 18.14 -13.94 -14.11
N GLY A 135 17.77 -15.19 -14.35
CA GLY A 135 18.44 -16.38 -13.82
C GLY A 135 17.88 -16.88 -12.48
N LEU A 136 16.92 -16.17 -11.90
CA LEU A 136 16.13 -16.61 -10.75
C LEU A 136 14.80 -17.22 -11.20
N ARG A 137 14.15 -17.94 -10.30
CA ARG A 137 12.84 -18.55 -10.45
C ARG A 137 11.87 -18.00 -9.43
N LEU A 138 10.57 -18.23 -9.65
CA LEU A 138 9.54 -17.82 -8.70
C LEU A 138 9.74 -18.45 -7.31
N GLU A 139 10.13 -19.74 -7.30
CA GLU A 139 10.42 -20.48 -6.08
C GLU A 139 11.54 -19.82 -5.27
N ASP A 140 12.58 -19.30 -5.93
CA ASP A 140 13.68 -18.58 -5.27
C ASP A 140 13.18 -17.35 -4.50
N LEU A 141 12.20 -16.62 -5.08
CA LEU A 141 11.57 -15.47 -4.41
C LEU A 141 10.72 -15.91 -3.23
N ILE A 142 9.94 -16.99 -3.38
CA ILE A 142 9.06 -17.53 -2.34
C ILE A 142 9.89 -18.03 -1.15
N GLU A 143 10.89 -18.87 -1.40
CA GLU A 143 11.79 -19.40 -0.37
C GLU A 143 12.55 -18.29 0.37
N THR A 144 13.08 -17.32 -0.38
CA THR A 144 13.76 -16.16 0.23
C THR A 144 12.80 -15.37 1.11
N ASN A 145 11.56 -15.15 0.65
CA ASN A 145 10.56 -14.44 1.44
C ASN A 145 10.22 -15.17 2.75
N HIS A 146 10.06 -16.50 2.71
CA HIS A 146 9.88 -17.30 3.91
C HIS A 146 11.07 -17.19 4.86
N ALA A 147 12.29 -17.28 4.35
CA ALA A 147 13.51 -17.16 5.17
C ALA A 147 13.59 -15.79 5.87
N LEU A 148 13.24 -14.69 5.16
CA LEU A 148 13.23 -13.34 5.72
C LEU A 148 12.16 -13.15 6.81
N LEU A 149 10.96 -13.70 6.61
CA LEU A 149 9.89 -13.62 7.61
C LEU A 149 10.25 -14.42 8.87
N GLU A 150 10.77 -15.63 8.71
CA GLU A 150 11.10 -16.51 9.84
C GLU A 150 12.33 -16.05 10.64
N CYS A 151 13.25 -15.31 10.04
CA CYS A 151 14.39 -14.73 10.76
C CYS A 151 14.06 -13.42 11.50
N GLY A 152 12.84 -12.90 11.33
CA GLY A 152 12.40 -11.67 11.97
C GLY A 152 12.95 -10.39 11.32
N ALA A 153 13.34 -10.44 10.05
CA ALA A 153 13.69 -9.25 9.29
C ALA A 153 12.50 -8.27 9.24
N ASP A 154 12.76 -7.01 9.48
CA ASP A 154 11.73 -5.99 9.35
C ASP A 154 11.33 -5.76 7.88
N ILE A 155 10.25 -5.00 7.66
CA ILE A 155 9.71 -4.79 6.31
C ILE A 155 10.71 -4.07 5.40
N THR A 156 11.52 -3.17 5.92
CA THR A 156 12.54 -2.42 5.18
C THR A 156 13.67 -3.36 4.75
N GLU A 157 14.16 -4.18 5.67
CA GLU A 157 15.16 -5.20 5.40
C GLU A 157 14.67 -6.23 4.39
N ALA A 158 13.45 -6.75 4.59
CA ALA A 158 12.85 -7.70 3.66
C ALA A 158 12.69 -7.09 2.25
N ASN A 159 12.24 -5.84 2.13
CA ASN A 159 12.12 -5.16 0.85
C ASN A 159 13.48 -4.88 0.20
N THR A 160 14.51 -4.58 0.98
CA THR A 160 15.90 -4.43 0.48
C THR A 160 16.34 -5.68 -0.29
N VAL A 161 16.12 -6.87 0.28
CA VAL A 161 16.45 -8.12 -0.42
C VAL A 161 15.52 -8.37 -1.61
N ARG A 162 14.20 -8.21 -1.43
CA ARG A 162 13.18 -8.45 -2.47
C ARG A 162 13.37 -7.60 -3.72
N LYS A 163 13.74 -6.32 -3.58
CA LYS A 163 14.00 -5.40 -4.69
C LYS A 163 15.14 -5.90 -5.56
N HIS A 164 16.22 -6.40 -4.96
CA HIS A 164 17.41 -6.89 -5.64
C HIS A 164 17.27 -8.29 -6.25
N LEU A 165 16.18 -8.99 -5.99
CA LEU A 165 15.85 -10.29 -6.62
C LEU A 165 14.76 -10.16 -7.69
N SER A 166 14.31 -8.94 -7.99
CA SER A 166 13.15 -8.70 -8.84
C SER A 166 13.51 -7.93 -10.11
N ALA A 167 12.82 -8.23 -11.21
CA ALA A 167 12.88 -7.49 -12.46
C ALA A 167 11.81 -6.37 -12.56
N ILE A 168 10.97 -6.18 -11.52
CA ILE A 168 9.86 -5.22 -11.57
C ILE A 168 9.83 -4.26 -10.37
N LYS A 169 10.34 -4.68 -9.20
CA LYS A 169 10.40 -3.89 -7.97
C LYS A 169 11.58 -2.91 -7.99
N GLY A 170 11.66 -2.05 -6.96
CA GLY A 170 12.78 -1.13 -6.80
C GLY A 170 13.03 -0.21 -7.99
N GLY A 171 11.96 0.29 -8.61
CA GLY A 171 12.03 1.23 -9.74
C GLY A 171 12.08 0.59 -11.13
N TRP A 172 12.22 -0.73 -11.25
CA TRP A 172 12.37 -1.37 -12.56
C TRP A 172 11.17 -1.19 -13.48
N LEU A 173 9.92 -1.25 -12.96
CA LEU A 173 8.73 -0.98 -13.80
C LEU A 173 8.78 0.45 -14.36
N GLY A 174 9.16 1.43 -13.53
CA GLY A 174 9.35 2.80 -13.98
C GLY A 174 10.46 2.94 -15.02
N ALA A 175 11.61 2.29 -14.82
CA ALA A 175 12.71 2.31 -15.77
C ALA A 175 12.33 1.72 -17.13
N VAL A 176 11.53 0.64 -17.14
CA VAL A 176 11.05 -0.01 -18.37
C VAL A 176 10.07 0.89 -19.14
N ALA A 177 9.32 1.77 -18.49
CA ALA A 177 8.46 2.74 -19.15
C ALA A 177 9.23 3.78 -19.99
N GLY A 178 10.54 3.89 -19.82
CA GLY A 178 11.45 4.61 -20.71
C GLY A 178 11.13 6.10 -20.79
N SER A 179 10.71 6.59 -21.98
CA SER A 179 10.39 8.00 -22.22
C SER A 179 8.91 8.35 -22.07
N ALA A 180 8.04 7.36 -21.85
CA ALA A 180 6.62 7.58 -21.64
C ALA A 180 6.36 8.43 -20.37
N ARG A 181 5.25 9.15 -20.29
CA ARG A 181 4.82 9.74 -19.02
C ARG A 181 4.33 8.63 -18.08
N LEU A 182 4.85 8.62 -16.88
CA LEU A 182 4.48 7.65 -15.84
C LEU A 182 3.63 8.34 -14.78
N VAL A 183 2.46 7.80 -14.50
CA VAL A 183 1.57 8.24 -13.42
C VAL A 183 1.34 7.08 -12.48
N THR A 184 1.60 7.27 -11.19
CA THR A 184 1.35 6.24 -10.18
C THR A 184 0.33 6.75 -9.18
N LEU A 185 -0.83 6.10 -9.11
CA LEU A 185 -1.87 6.35 -8.12
C LEU A 185 -1.79 5.26 -7.04
N VAL A 186 -1.60 5.68 -5.81
CA VAL A 186 -1.37 4.77 -4.68
C VAL A 186 -2.53 4.84 -3.70
N LEU A 187 -3.14 3.70 -3.41
CA LEU A 187 -4.02 3.49 -2.27
C LEU A 187 -3.20 2.78 -1.19
N SER A 188 -2.74 3.54 -0.21
CA SER A 188 -1.80 3.06 0.81
C SER A 188 -2.51 2.47 2.01
N ASP A 189 -2.07 1.29 2.44
CA ASP A 189 -2.38 0.68 3.74
C ASP A 189 -1.21 0.79 4.73
N GLY A 190 -0.10 1.43 4.32
CA GLY A 190 1.09 1.60 5.14
C GLY A 190 1.08 2.87 5.99
N VAL A 191 1.68 2.80 7.17
CA VAL A 191 1.83 3.95 8.05
C VAL A 191 2.85 4.94 7.49
N GLY A 192 2.40 6.16 7.19
CA GLY A 192 3.26 7.23 6.67
C GLY A 192 3.58 7.14 5.19
N ASP A 193 2.91 6.23 4.46
CA ASP A 193 2.89 6.12 3.01
C ASP A 193 4.29 6.05 2.33
N PRO A 194 5.24 5.21 2.80
CA PRO A 194 6.57 5.14 2.23
C PRO A 194 6.53 4.50 0.84
N LEU A 195 6.63 5.31 -0.22
CA LEU A 195 6.46 4.89 -1.62
C LEU A 195 7.42 3.80 -2.07
N ASP A 196 8.63 3.75 -1.51
CA ASP A 196 9.64 2.73 -1.80
C ASP A 196 9.37 1.39 -1.07
N VAL A 197 8.49 1.40 -0.07
CA VAL A 197 8.03 0.20 0.66
C VAL A 197 6.72 -0.33 0.06
N ILE A 198 5.78 0.56 -0.31
CA ILE A 198 4.51 0.17 -0.93
C ILE A 198 4.77 -0.61 -2.22
N ALA A 199 4.26 -1.83 -2.31
CA ALA A 199 4.51 -2.77 -3.40
C ALA A 199 6.01 -3.04 -3.66
N SER A 200 6.90 -2.71 -2.73
CA SER A 200 8.38 -2.69 -2.90
C SER A 200 8.84 -1.71 -4.00
N GLY A 201 8.16 -0.58 -4.15
CA GLY A 201 8.55 0.55 -4.98
C GLY A 201 8.74 0.25 -6.47
N PRO A 202 7.77 -0.30 -7.23
CA PRO A 202 8.01 -0.68 -8.62
C PRO A 202 8.28 0.51 -9.56
N THR A 203 7.78 1.69 -9.21
CA THR A 203 7.89 2.90 -10.05
C THR A 203 8.80 3.98 -9.47
N VAL A 204 9.27 3.82 -8.24
CA VAL A 204 10.12 4.80 -7.56
C VAL A 204 11.56 4.29 -7.39
N PRO A 205 12.57 5.16 -7.33
CA PRO A 205 13.96 4.74 -7.16
C PRO A 205 14.17 4.00 -5.85
N ASP A 206 15.10 3.05 -5.88
CA ASP A 206 15.50 2.28 -4.71
C ASP A 206 16.78 2.88 -4.09
N PRO A 207 16.74 3.36 -2.85
CA PRO A 207 17.93 3.90 -2.19
C PRO A 207 18.94 2.81 -1.78
N THR A 208 18.52 1.53 -1.73
CA THR A 208 19.33 0.41 -1.23
C THR A 208 20.16 -0.25 -2.34
N THR A 209 21.19 -1.00 -1.98
CA THR A 209 22.14 -1.62 -2.90
C THR A 209 22.18 -3.15 -2.73
N PHE A 210 22.83 -3.86 -3.69
CA PHE A 210 23.16 -5.28 -3.51
C PHE A 210 24.03 -5.53 -2.27
N GLY A 211 24.85 -4.54 -1.88
CA GLY A 211 25.62 -4.59 -0.65
C GLY A 211 24.74 -4.60 0.59
N ASP A 212 23.72 -3.74 0.60
CA ASP A 212 22.73 -3.69 1.70
C ASP A 212 21.91 -4.98 1.78
N ALA A 213 21.48 -5.51 0.63
CA ALA A 213 20.75 -6.78 0.57
C ALA A 213 21.56 -7.95 1.14
N LEU A 214 22.85 -8.04 0.81
CA LEU A 214 23.76 -9.04 1.40
C LEU A 214 23.98 -8.77 2.89
N GLY A 215 24.08 -7.51 3.29
CA GLY A 215 24.19 -7.14 4.71
C GLY A 215 22.99 -7.59 5.55
N VAL A 216 21.77 -7.57 4.99
CA VAL A 216 20.58 -8.16 5.64
C VAL A 216 20.75 -9.66 5.81
N VAL A 217 21.13 -10.38 4.73
CA VAL A 217 21.33 -11.84 4.76
C VAL A 217 22.40 -12.22 5.81
N GLU A 218 23.44 -11.42 5.93
CA GLU A 218 24.54 -11.62 6.86
C GLU A 218 24.14 -11.37 8.32
N ARG A 219 23.46 -10.24 8.61
CA ARG A 219 22.97 -9.90 9.95
C ARG A 219 22.04 -10.97 10.52
N HIS A 220 21.17 -11.50 9.70
CA HIS A 220 20.20 -12.51 10.10
C HIS A 220 20.71 -13.96 9.98
N GLY A 221 21.95 -14.15 9.49
CA GLY A 221 22.59 -15.47 9.41
C GLY A 221 21.84 -16.47 8.53
N ILE A 222 21.15 -16.01 7.47
CA ILE A 222 20.27 -16.86 6.63
C ILE A 222 20.92 -17.36 5.35
N PHE A 223 22.26 -17.35 5.24
CA PHE A 223 22.97 -17.82 4.04
C PHE A 223 22.58 -19.25 3.63
N ASP A 224 22.54 -20.16 4.59
CA ASP A 224 22.23 -21.58 4.34
C ASP A 224 20.76 -21.85 4.00
N ARG A 225 19.92 -20.82 4.15
CA ARG A 225 18.48 -20.89 3.86
C ARG A 225 18.14 -20.35 2.47
N LEU A 226 19.08 -19.72 1.79
CA LEU A 226 18.91 -19.17 0.46
C LEU A 226 19.50 -20.11 -0.59
N SER A 227 18.86 -20.20 -1.75
CA SER A 227 19.38 -21.01 -2.86
C SER A 227 20.71 -20.45 -3.37
N ALA A 228 21.56 -21.32 -3.90
CA ALA A 228 22.84 -20.91 -4.50
C ALA A 228 22.63 -19.89 -5.65
N ARG A 229 21.47 -19.94 -6.35
CA ARG A 229 21.13 -18.96 -7.39
C ARG A 229 20.91 -17.57 -6.79
N VAL A 230 20.17 -17.47 -5.69
CA VAL A 230 19.92 -16.20 -4.98
C VAL A 230 21.21 -15.61 -4.48
N LEU A 231 22.02 -16.38 -3.75
CA LEU A 231 23.33 -15.92 -3.24
C LEU A 231 24.27 -15.50 -4.36
N GLY A 232 24.35 -16.31 -5.43
CA GLY A 232 25.17 -15.99 -6.60
C GLY A 232 24.71 -14.71 -7.31
N HIS A 233 23.40 -14.47 -7.39
CA HIS A 233 22.82 -13.24 -7.95
C HIS A 233 23.21 -12.02 -7.11
N LEU A 234 22.97 -12.05 -5.81
CA LEU A 234 23.31 -10.95 -4.91
C LEU A 234 24.83 -10.65 -4.91
N GLN A 235 25.68 -11.69 -4.88
CA GLN A 235 27.14 -11.54 -4.93
C GLN A 235 27.63 -10.93 -6.26
N ARG A 236 27.04 -11.33 -7.38
CA ARG A 236 27.35 -10.74 -8.70
C ARG A 236 26.96 -9.27 -8.76
N GLY A 237 25.77 -8.93 -8.23
CA GLY A 237 25.33 -7.54 -8.13
C GLY A 237 26.30 -6.70 -7.30
N ARG A 238 26.70 -7.14 -6.11
CA ARG A 238 27.70 -6.45 -5.26
C ARG A 238 29.05 -6.23 -5.98
N ARG A 239 29.40 -7.11 -6.93
CA ARG A 239 30.62 -6.98 -7.73
C ARG A 239 30.44 -6.10 -8.98
N GLY A 240 29.24 -5.52 -9.21
CA GLY A 240 28.93 -4.74 -10.41
C GLY A 240 28.82 -5.56 -11.69
N LEU A 241 28.53 -6.86 -11.60
CA LEU A 241 28.33 -7.77 -12.73
C LEU A 241 26.85 -7.88 -13.15
N ILE A 242 25.98 -7.25 -12.41
CA ILE A 242 24.54 -7.08 -12.64
C ILE A 242 24.23 -5.63 -12.35
N ASP A 243 23.39 -5.02 -13.17
CA ASP A 243 22.96 -3.62 -12.99
C ASP A 243 22.25 -3.47 -11.64
N GLU A 244 22.57 -2.38 -10.95
CA GLU A 244 21.93 -2.00 -9.70
C GLU A 244 20.48 -1.55 -9.96
N THR A 245 19.61 -1.68 -8.96
CA THR A 245 18.26 -1.14 -9.02
C THR A 245 18.30 0.34 -9.37
N PRO A 246 17.31 0.89 -10.12
CA PRO A 246 17.26 2.30 -10.50
C PRO A 246 17.41 3.24 -9.31
N LYS A 247 18.39 4.15 -9.38
CA LYS A 247 18.72 5.12 -8.32
C LYS A 247 18.18 6.52 -8.60
N GLN A 248 17.78 6.77 -9.83
CA GLN A 248 17.23 8.05 -10.24
C GLN A 248 15.74 7.93 -10.51
N PRO A 249 14.94 8.94 -10.17
CA PRO A 249 13.52 8.95 -10.50
C PRO A 249 13.35 8.97 -12.02
N HIS A 250 12.26 8.38 -12.48
CA HIS A 250 11.83 8.49 -13.86
C HIS A 250 11.55 9.97 -14.20
N VAL A 251 12.06 10.46 -15.35
CA VAL A 251 12.10 11.88 -15.70
C VAL A 251 10.71 12.53 -15.76
N ARG A 252 9.68 11.79 -16.19
CA ARG A 252 8.30 12.26 -16.34
C ARG A 252 7.37 11.46 -15.43
N HIS A 253 7.69 11.37 -14.15
CA HIS A 253 6.92 10.61 -13.18
C HIS A 253 6.15 11.49 -12.21
N GLU A 254 4.89 11.17 -12.04
CA GLU A 254 3.98 11.80 -11.10
C GLU A 254 3.40 10.71 -10.18
N VAL A 255 3.55 10.87 -8.87
CA VAL A 255 3.03 9.93 -7.86
C VAL A 255 2.01 10.67 -7.01
N VAL A 256 0.81 10.08 -6.88
CA VAL A 256 -0.27 10.63 -6.06
C VAL A 256 -0.79 9.56 -5.11
N VAL A 257 -0.74 9.82 -3.81
CA VAL A 257 -1.43 9.01 -2.81
C VAL A 257 -2.90 9.44 -2.80
N ILE A 258 -3.77 8.57 -3.33
CA ILE A 258 -5.20 8.85 -3.53
C ILE A 258 -6.07 8.41 -2.36
N GLY A 259 -5.52 7.62 -1.47
CA GLY A 259 -6.15 7.16 -0.24
C GLY A 259 -5.12 6.58 0.72
N SER A 260 -5.27 6.94 1.98
CA SER A 260 -4.45 6.48 3.09
C SER A 260 -5.18 6.69 4.41
N GLY A 261 -4.59 6.24 5.52
CA GLY A 261 -5.11 6.56 6.85
C GLY A 261 -5.24 8.06 7.08
N ALA A 262 -4.30 8.88 6.57
CA ALA A 262 -4.37 10.33 6.67
C ALA A 262 -5.59 10.91 5.92
N VAL A 263 -5.80 10.48 4.66
CA VAL A 263 -6.95 10.91 3.85
C VAL A 263 -8.28 10.50 4.49
N ALA A 264 -8.34 9.29 5.08
CA ALA A 264 -9.51 8.84 5.81
C ALA A 264 -9.78 9.69 7.06
N ALA A 265 -8.74 10.04 7.83
CA ALA A 265 -8.86 10.90 9.00
C ALA A 265 -9.33 12.31 8.62
N GLU A 266 -8.81 12.88 7.53
CA GLU A 266 -9.25 14.18 7.00
C GLU A 266 -10.72 14.15 6.58
N ALA A 267 -11.18 13.10 5.91
CA ALA A 267 -12.57 12.94 5.51
C ALA A 267 -13.50 12.81 6.73
N ALA A 268 -13.09 12.05 7.75
CA ALA A 268 -13.84 11.91 9.01
C ALA A 268 -13.93 13.25 9.77
N ALA A 269 -12.82 13.97 9.91
CA ALA A 269 -12.77 15.27 10.54
C ALA A 269 -13.60 16.31 9.75
N GLY A 270 -13.52 16.28 8.41
CA GLY A 270 -14.34 17.13 7.54
C GLY A 270 -15.84 16.91 7.71
N TYR A 271 -16.27 15.64 7.86
CA TYR A 271 -17.66 15.34 8.21
C TYR A 271 -18.06 15.96 9.55
N LEU A 272 -17.26 15.77 10.60
CA LEU A 272 -17.53 16.33 11.93
C LEU A 272 -17.66 17.86 11.88
N HIS A 273 -16.73 18.53 11.19
CA HIS A 273 -16.80 19.98 10.99
C HIS A 273 -18.08 20.40 10.24
N SER A 274 -18.54 19.63 9.25
CA SER A 274 -19.80 19.90 8.55
C SER A 274 -21.03 19.81 9.47
N GLN A 275 -20.92 19.01 10.54
CA GLN A 275 -21.93 18.89 11.60
C GLN A 275 -21.71 19.94 12.73
N GLN A 276 -20.82 20.91 12.54
CA GLN A 276 -20.45 21.93 13.54
C GLN A 276 -19.81 21.36 14.82
N VAL A 277 -19.24 20.14 14.73
CA VAL A 277 -18.52 19.49 15.81
C VAL A 277 -17.03 19.74 15.64
N PRO A 278 -16.34 20.34 16.62
CA PRO A 278 -14.89 20.48 16.58
C PRO A 278 -14.21 19.10 16.50
N ALA A 279 -13.23 18.98 15.63
CA ALA A 279 -12.47 17.74 15.48
C ALA A 279 -10.99 18.03 15.28
N ARG A 280 -10.13 17.20 15.86
CA ARG A 280 -8.68 17.30 15.73
C ARG A 280 -8.09 15.96 15.34
N ILE A 281 -7.34 15.94 14.23
CA ILE A 281 -6.52 14.80 13.87
C ILE A 281 -5.27 14.83 14.76
N VAL A 282 -5.21 13.89 15.71
CA VAL A 282 -4.11 13.80 16.68
C VAL A 282 -2.92 13.10 16.09
N SER A 283 -3.16 12.00 15.35
CA SER A 283 -2.12 11.23 14.69
C SER A 283 -2.65 10.53 13.46
N THR A 284 -1.83 10.51 12.39
CA THR A 284 -2.02 9.66 11.21
C THR A 284 -1.03 8.49 11.18
N ARG A 285 -0.27 8.30 12.28
CA ARG A 285 0.73 7.23 12.44
C ARG A 285 0.56 6.53 13.78
N HIS A 286 -0.68 6.28 14.19
CA HIS A 286 -0.99 5.62 15.44
C HIS A 286 -0.64 4.13 15.34
N THR A 287 0.36 3.68 16.09
CA THR A 287 0.96 2.34 16.00
C THR A 287 1.17 1.75 17.39
N GLY A 288 1.63 0.51 17.45
CA GLY A 288 1.92 -0.21 18.68
C GLY A 288 0.87 -1.28 18.99
N GLU A 289 0.97 -1.89 20.15
CA GLU A 289 0.02 -2.91 20.60
C GLU A 289 -1.36 -2.29 20.83
N ALA A 290 -2.41 -2.87 20.27
CA ALA A 290 -3.74 -2.27 20.15
C ALA A 290 -4.31 -1.77 21.48
N ARG A 291 -4.13 -2.51 22.58
CA ARG A 291 -4.57 -2.11 23.93
C ARG A 291 -3.81 -0.89 24.46
N GLU A 292 -2.49 -0.84 24.21
CA GLU A 292 -1.64 0.26 24.66
C GLU A 292 -1.92 1.52 23.83
N ALA A 293 -2.15 1.34 22.54
CA ALA A 293 -2.54 2.42 21.64
C ALA A 293 -3.90 3.03 22.03
N ALA A 294 -4.88 2.20 22.43
CA ALA A 294 -6.16 2.67 22.93
C ALA A 294 -5.99 3.48 24.23
N ALA A 295 -5.22 2.97 25.20
CA ALA A 295 -4.93 3.70 26.45
C ALA A 295 -4.20 5.03 26.20
N ALA A 296 -3.21 5.03 25.28
CA ALA A 296 -2.51 6.25 24.87
C ALA A 296 -3.46 7.27 24.22
N ALA A 297 -4.39 6.83 23.38
CA ALA A 297 -5.40 7.70 22.79
C ALA A 297 -6.32 8.32 23.85
N LEU A 298 -6.77 7.54 24.83
CA LEU A 298 -7.63 7.98 25.92
C LEU A 298 -6.92 8.93 26.92
N SER A 299 -5.59 8.87 27.00
CA SER A 299 -4.80 9.79 27.86
C SER A 299 -4.72 11.22 27.31
N ILE A 300 -5.14 11.44 26.06
CA ILE A 300 -5.12 12.77 25.43
C ILE A 300 -6.44 13.48 25.71
N GLU A 301 -6.38 14.58 26.44
CA GLU A 301 -7.56 15.36 26.73
C GLU A 301 -8.03 16.17 25.50
N PRO A 302 -9.33 16.09 25.16
CA PRO A 302 -9.92 16.95 24.14
C PRO A 302 -10.08 18.37 24.66
N ASN A 303 -10.07 19.37 23.77
CA ASN A 303 -10.39 20.76 24.11
C ASN A 303 -11.91 20.96 24.09
N GLY A 304 -12.54 20.89 25.25
CA GLY A 304 -14.00 20.96 25.36
C GLY A 304 -14.71 19.75 24.73
N ASP A 305 -15.63 20.00 23.80
CA ASP A 305 -16.44 18.96 23.15
C ASP A 305 -15.82 18.49 21.82
N GLU A 306 -14.51 18.64 21.65
CA GLU A 306 -13.78 18.21 20.45
C GLU A 306 -13.73 16.68 20.33
N VAL A 307 -13.85 16.19 19.09
CA VAL A 307 -13.62 14.78 18.73
C VAL A 307 -12.16 14.60 18.32
N LEU A 308 -11.48 13.63 18.94
CA LEU A 308 -10.12 13.27 18.59
C LEU A 308 -10.11 12.16 17.53
N VAL A 309 -9.43 12.39 16.42
CA VAL A 309 -9.33 11.45 15.29
C VAL A 309 -7.92 10.89 15.21
N PHE A 310 -7.82 9.58 15.13
CA PHE A 310 -6.57 8.85 14.96
C PHE A 310 -6.64 7.98 13.70
N ALA A 311 -5.56 7.90 12.95
CA ALA A 311 -5.38 6.93 11.90
C ALA A 311 -4.01 6.25 12.04
N GLY A 312 -3.93 4.99 11.62
CA GLY A 312 -2.69 4.22 11.72
C GLY A 312 -2.94 2.73 11.62
N GLU A 313 -1.97 1.95 12.04
CA GLU A 313 -2.04 0.49 12.03
C GLU A 313 -1.44 -0.08 13.30
N THR A 314 -2.29 -0.49 14.23
CA THR A 314 -1.89 -1.16 15.47
C THR A 314 -1.65 -2.65 15.24
N THR A 315 -0.94 -3.29 16.13
CA THR A 315 -0.70 -4.73 16.14
C THR A 315 -1.40 -5.40 17.32
N VAL A 316 -1.53 -6.71 17.27
CA VAL A 316 -2.01 -7.52 18.39
C VAL A 316 -1.16 -8.77 18.53
N THR A 317 -0.64 -9.00 19.72
CA THR A 317 0.05 -10.24 20.07
C THR A 317 -0.97 -11.32 20.44
N VAL A 318 -1.14 -12.30 19.57
CA VAL A 318 -2.10 -13.40 19.80
C VAL A 318 -1.60 -14.29 20.93
N ARG A 319 -2.34 -14.34 22.06
CA ARG A 319 -2.01 -15.14 23.25
C ARG A 319 -3.03 -16.24 23.55
N GLY A 320 -4.17 -16.24 22.88
CA GLY A 320 -5.28 -17.15 23.11
C GLY A 320 -5.84 -17.74 21.83
N SER A 321 -6.88 -18.58 21.97
CA SER A 321 -7.60 -19.20 20.85
C SER A 321 -8.86 -18.43 20.43
N GLY A 322 -9.12 -17.27 21.00
CA GLY A 322 -10.26 -16.42 20.68
C GLY A 322 -10.21 -15.88 19.25
N ARG A 323 -11.37 -15.44 18.75
CA ARG A 323 -11.48 -14.74 17.47
C ARG A 323 -11.61 -13.24 17.73
N GLY A 324 -10.92 -12.43 16.92
CA GLY A 324 -10.95 -10.99 17.03
C GLY A 324 -9.90 -10.35 16.12
N GLY A 325 -9.59 -9.11 16.38
CA GLY A 325 -8.57 -8.35 15.68
C GLY A 325 -8.19 -7.11 16.47
N ARG A 326 -7.21 -6.36 15.96
CA ARG A 326 -6.64 -5.18 16.63
C ARG A 326 -7.68 -4.13 17.03
N ASN A 327 -8.65 -3.83 16.17
CA ASN A 327 -9.69 -2.84 16.48
C ASN A 327 -10.63 -3.34 17.58
N GLN A 328 -10.96 -4.64 17.60
CA GLN A 328 -11.76 -5.22 18.68
C GLN A 328 -10.99 -5.22 20.01
N GLU A 329 -9.68 -5.52 19.98
CA GLU A 329 -8.81 -5.45 21.16
C GLU A 329 -8.73 -4.02 21.68
N ALA A 330 -8.54 -3.02 20.80
CA ALA A 330 -8.52 -1.61 21.16
C ALA A 330 -9.86 -1.16 21.79
N ALA A 331 -10.99 -1.54 21.16
CA ALA A 331 -12.31 -1.18 21.66
C ALA A 331 -12.62 -1.80 23.03
N VAL A 332 -12.23 -3.05 23.29
CA VAL A 332 -12.39 -3.71 24.59
C VAL A 332 -11.50 -3.04 25.64
N ALA A 333 -10.24 -2.76 25.30
CA ALA A 333 -9.33 -2.07 26.23
C ALA A 333 -9.87 -0.68 26.59
N ALA A 334 -10.32 0.10 25.60
CA ALA A 334 -10.94 1.38 25.84
C ALA A 334 -12.20 1.28 26.72
N ALA A 335 -13.07 0.31 26.46
CA ALA A 335 -14.30 0.12 27.23
C ALA A 335 -14.04 -0.13 28.74
N LEU A 336 -12.95 -0.85 29.06
CA LEU A 336 -12.56 -1.10 30.45
C LEU A 336 -12.02 0.16 31.14
N GLU A 337 -11.39 1.07 30.40
CA GLU A 337 -10.83 2.31 30.95
C GLU A 337 -11.84 3.43 31.11
N ILE A 338 -12.85 3.51 30.20
CA ILE A 338 -13.85 4.58 30.24
C ILE A 338 -15.11 4.22 31.05
N ASP A 339 -15.11 3.07 31.74
CA ASP A 339 -16.28 2.66 32.54
C ASP A 339 -16.68 3.74 33.55
N GLY A 340 -17.95 4.15 33.51
CA GLY A 340 -18.50 5.24 34.33
C GLY A 340 -18.09 6.65 33.88
N GLN A 341 -17.39 6.83 32.78
CA GLN A 341 -17.01 8.13 32.24
C GLN A 341 -17.93 8.56 31.11
N ALA A 342 -18.06 9.87 30.88
CA ALA A 342 -18.82 10.45 29.76
C ALA A 342 -17.93 10.53 28.49
N VAL A 343 -17.41 9.38 28.04
CA VAL A 343 -16.54 9.23 26.86
C VAL A 343 -17.14 8.19 25.92
N THR A 344 -17.08 8.44 24.63
CA THR A 344 -17.43 7.48 23.57
C THR A 344 -16.19 7.19 22.73
N PHE A 345 -15.88 5.91 22.53
CA PHE A 345 -14.74 5.44 21.75
C PHE A 345 -15.22 4.52 20.61
N LEU A 346 -14.65 4.72 19.41
CA LEU A 346 -14.89 3.88 18.24
C LEU A 346 -13.55 3.47 17.62
N ALA A 347 -13.37 2.15 17.35
CA ALA A 347 -12.19 1.61 16.69
C ALA A 347 -12.57 0.56 15.62
#